data_f2072ee0d6fbf750332953093af60240
#
_entry.id   f2072ee0d6fbf750332953093af60240
#
_cell.length_a   1.000
_cell.length_b   1.000
_cell.length_c   1.000
_cell.angle_alpha   90.00
_cell.angle_beta   90.00
_cell.angle_gamma   90.00
#
_symmetry.space_group_name_H-M   'P 1'
#
loop_
_entity.id
_entity.type
_entity.pdbx_description
1 polymer ?
#
loop_
_entity_poly.entity_id
_entity_poly.type
_entity_poly.pdbx_seq_one_letter_code
_entity_poly.pdbx_strand_id
1 'polypeptide(L)'
;MSGLIVASSIMMMIVAVIVLAFVGIFIIVRKENIRKNMCTRKIDASIKEFNKSKTKKGWIYSPIYEYQFNGATYTAYSRSKKYENEDRLGEIERIYVNPQKPNQIYENDEVGTNPILIIIFSIVVVLFSVSTFGIWSSSIW
;
A
#
# COMPACT_ATOMS: atom_id res chain seq x y z
N MET A 1 -38.54 6.43 -23.08
CA MET A 1 -37.91 5.09 -22.93
C MET A 1 -36.40 5.12 -23.12
N SER A 2 -35.86 5.83 -24.07
CA SER A 2 -34.41 5.90 -24.30
C SER A 2 -33.60 6.49 -23.13
N GLY A 3 -34.09 7.50 -22.44
CA GLY A 3 -33.41 8.10 -21.28
C GLY A 3 -33.27 7.18 -20.06
N LEU A 4 -34.26 6.32 -19.84
CA LEU A 4 -34.25 5.38 -18.72
C LEU A 4 -33.20 4.26 -18.92
N ILE A 5 -33.02 3.80 -20.14
CA ILE A 5 -32.04 2.77 -20.51
C ILE A 5 -30.61 3.35 -20.38
N VAL A 6 -30.40 4.58 -20.81
CA VAL A 6 -29.11 5.26 -20.69
C VAL A 6 -28.73 5.49 -19.22
N ALA A 7 -29.67 5.94 -18.39
CA ALA A 7 -29.44 6.16 -16.96
C ALA A 7 -29.11 4.84 -16.24
N SER A 8 -29.75 3.74 -16.56
CA SER A 8 -29.48 2.44 -15.96
C SER A 8 -28.09 1.88 -16.36
N SER A 9 -27.67 2.08 -17.61
CA SER A 9 -26.36 1.62 -18.07
C SER A 9 -25.22 2.44 -17.45
N ILE A 10 -25.39 3.74 -17.28
CA ILE A 10 -24.40 4.59 -16.57
C ILE A 10 -24.30 4.15 -15.12
N MET A 11 -25.41 3.90 -14.45
CA MET A 11 -25.40 3.45 -13.06
C MET A 11 -24.71 2.09 -12.89
N MET A 12 -24.93 1.15 -13.80
CA MET A 12 -24.22 -0.14 -13.80
C MET A 12 -22.69 0.04 -13.98
N MET A 13 -22.26 0.93 -14.86
CA MET A 13 -20.83 1.22 -15.02
C MET A 13 -20.21 1.80 -13.75
N ILE A 14 -20.87 2.73 -13.10
CA ILE A 14 -20.39 3.32 -11.84
C ILE A 14 -20.23 2.25 -10.76
N VAL A 15 -21.24 1.40 -10.59
CA VAL A 15 -21.18 0.29 -9.62
C VAL A 15 -20.03 -0.66 -9.95
N ALA A 16 -19.82 -1.01 -11.21
CA ALA A 16 -18.72 -1.88 -11.62
C ALA A 16 -17.35 -1.29 -11.28
N VAL A 17 -17.13 0.01 -11.54
CA VAL A 17 -15.87 0.70 -11.21
C VAL A 17 -15.62 0.71 -9.70
N ILE A 18 -16.66 0.95 -8.90
CA ILE A 18 -16.59 0.94 -7.43
C ILE A 18 -16.19 -0.45 -6.93
N VAL A 19 -16.82 -1.50 -7.43
CA VAL A 19 -16.51 -2.90 -7.04
C VAL A 19 -15.07 -3.25 -7.39
N LEU A 20 -14.60 -2.87 -8.58
CA LEU A 20 -13.21 -3.10 -9.00
C LEU A 20 -12.22 -2.37 -8.09
N ALA A 21 -12.50 -1.14 -7.68
CA ALA A 21 -11.68 -0.38 -6.75
C ALA A 21 -11.60 -1.08 -5.38
N PHE A 22 -12.71 -1.58 -4.85
CA PHE A 22 -12.72 -2.34 -3.59
C PHE A 22 -11.90 -3.62 -3.66
N VAL A 23 -12.06 -4.38 -4.75
CA VAL A 23 -11.27 -5.60 -4.96
C VAL A 23 -9.78 -5.29 -5.02
N GLY A 24 -9.39 -4.24 -5.73
CA GLY A 24 -8.00 -3.78 -5.80
C GLY A 24 -7.43 -3.43 -4.42
N ILE A 25 -8.14 -2.63 -3.64
CA ILE A 25 -7.73 -2.27 -2.27
C ILE A 25 -7.62 -3.51 -1.39
N PHE A 26 -8.59 -4.40 -1.44
CA PHE A 26 -8.59 -5.64 -0.66
C PHE A 26 -7.37 -6.52 -0.96
N ILE A 27 -7.00 -6.67 -2.23
CA ILE A 27 -5.83 -7.44 -2.64
C ILE A 27 -4.54 -6.82 -2.08
N ILE A 28 -4.40 -5.49 -2.16
CA ILE A 28 -3.23 -4.77 -1.65
C ILE A 28 -3.10 -4.96 -0.14
N VAL A 29 -4.17 -4.72 0.62
CA VAL A 29 -4.20 -4.88 2.08
C VAL A 29 -3.86 -6.31 2.49
N ARG A 30 -4.45 -7.28 1.81
CA ARG A 30 -4.18 -8.70 2.08
C ARG A 30 -2.71 -9.06 1.85
N LYS A 31 -2.12 -8.57 0.76
CA LYS A 31 -0.70 -8.82 0.43
C LYS A 31 0.25 -8.24 1.48
N GLU A 32 -0.01 -7.01 1.95
CA GLU A 32 0.77 -6.37 3.00
C GLU A 32 0.66 -7.10 4.35
N ASN A 33 -0.54 -7.51 4.74
CA ASN A 33 -0.75 -8.27 5.96
C ASN A 33 -0.06 -9.64 5.93
N ILE A 34 -0.09 -10.33 4.79
CA ILE A 34 0.62 -11.60 4.61
C ILE A 34 2.12 -11.36 4.78
N ARG A 35 2.69 -10.35 4.14
CA ARG A 35 4.12 -10.01 4.26
C ARG A 35 4.51 -9.72 5.70
N LYS A 36 3.76 -8.89 6.40
CA LYS A 36 3.96 -8.58 7.82
C LYS A 36 3.97 -9.84 8.69
N ASN A 37 3.02 -10.74 8.47
CA ASN A 37 2.89 -11.96 9.26
C ASN A 37 3.99 -13.00 8.96
N MET A 38 4.55 -12.97 7.75
CA MET A 38 5.64 -13.87 7.35
C MET A 38 7.02 -13.38 7.80
N CYS A 39 7.22 -12.08 7.97
CA CYS A 39 8.47 -11.51 8.46
C CYS A 39 8.51 -11.53 9.99
N THR A 40 8.91 -12.66 10.56
CA THR A 40 8.86 -12.93 12.00
C THR A 40 10.22 -12.83 12.70
N ARG A 41 11.33 -12.85 11.97
CA ARG A 41 12.68 -12.81 12.52
C ARG A 41 13.21 -11.38 12.58
N LYS A 42 13.46 -10.92 13.80
CA LYS A 42 14.02 -9.60 14.09
C LYS A 42 15.53 -9.64 13.95
N ILE A 43 16.09 -8.81 13.08
CA ILE A 43 17.52 -8.76 12.77
C ILE A 43 17.98 -7.32 12.72
N ASP A 44 19.24 -7.10 13.13
CA ASP A 44 19.93 -5.82 12.95
C ASP A 44 20.58 -5.81 11.56
N ALA A 45 20.23 -4.82 10.76
CA ALA A 45 20.75 -4.60 9.43
C ALA A 45 21.50 -3.27 9.34
N SER A 46 22.59 -3.23 8.58
CA SER A 46 23.31 -2.00 8.33
C SER A 46 22.89 -1.36 7.00
N ILE A 47 22.86 -0.05 6.95
CA ILE A 47 22.65 0.68 5.69
C ILE A 47 23.95 0.64 4.90
N LYS A 48 23.96 -0.13 3.81
CA LYS A 48 25.13 -0.30 2.95
C LYS A 48 25.28 0.82 1.94
N GLU A 49 24.20 1.20 1.31
CA GLU A 49 24.15 2.24 0.30
C GLU A 49 22.72 2.81 0.18
N PHE A 50 22.56 3.83 -0.65
CA PHE A 50 21.26 4.44 -0.92
C PHE A 50 20.90 4.34 -2.40
N ASN A 51 19.66 3.97 -2.65
CA ASN A 51 19.05 4.12 -3.95
C ASN A 51 18.53 5.57 -4.11
N LYS A 52 19.10 6.30 -5.07
CA LYS A 52 18.78 7.71 -5.33
C LYS A 52 17.67 7.82 -6.36
N SER A 53 16.66 8.60 -6.04
CA SER A 53 15.61 8.95 -6.98
C SER A 53 15.34 10.45 -6.99
N LYS A 54 15.13 11.01 -8.18
CA LYS A 54 14.82 12.43 -8.34
C LYS A 54 13.31 12.65 -8.29
N THR A 55 12.89 13.58 -7.43
CA THR A 55 11.50 14.01 -7.34
C THR A 55 11.37 15.49 -7.68
N LYS A 56 10.14 15.99 -7.77
CA LYS A 56 9.87 17.44 -7.99
C LYS A 56 10.44 18.33 -6.88
N LYS A 57 10.64 17.77 -5.66
CA LYS A 57 11.16 18.47 -4.48
C LYS A 57 12.67 18.31 -4.27
N GLY A 58 13.36 17.53 -5.13
CA GLY A 58 14.78 17.24 -5.00
C GLY A 58 15.09 15.74 -5.02
N TRP A 59 16.26 15.37 -4.52
CA TRP A 59 16.70 13.98 -4.44
C TRP A 59 16.14 13.31 -3.20
N ILE A 60 15.73 12.05 -3.34
CA ILE A 60 15.32 11.17 -2.26
C ILE A 60 16.25 9.96 -2.24
N TYR A 61 16.68 9.58 -1.04
CA TYR A 61 17.60 8.50 -0.76
C TYR A 61 16.88 7.39 0.01
N SER A 62 16.70 6.23 -0.62
CA SER A 62 16.08 5.06 0.02
C SER A 62 17.18 4.09 0.44
N PRO A 63 17.27 3.69 1.72
CA PRO A 63 18.35 2.83 2.19
C PRO A 63 18.27 1.43 1.60
N ILE A 64 19.45 0.86 1.36
CA ILE A 64 19.65 -0.53 1.00
C ILE A 64 20.32 -1.19 2.18
N TYR A 65 19.66 -2.16 2.79
CA TYR A 65 20.13 -2.88 3.96
C TYR A 65 21.01 -4.06 3.59
N GLU A 66 22.06 -4.28 4.37
CA GLU A 66 22.84 -5.52 4.37
C GLU A 66 22.71 -6.18 5.74
N TYR A 67 22.43 -7.46 5.76
CA TYR A 67 22.27 -8.24 6.99
C TYR A 67 22.66 -9.70 6.78
N GLN A 68 22.96 -10.36 7.90
CA GLN A 68 23.27 -11.79 7.92
C GLN A 68 22.09 -12.57 8.47
N PHE A 69 21.77 -13.67 7.82
CA PHE A 69 20.74 -14.60 8.24
C PHE A 69 21.19 -16.03 7.93
N ASN A 70 21.19 -16.91 8.95
CA ASN A 70 21.64 -18.31 8.83
C ASN A 70 23.00 -18.49 8.14
N GLY A 71 23.95 -17.60 8.44
CA GLY A 71 25.32 -17.65 7.90
C GLY A 71 25.48 -17.08 6.48
N ALA A 72 24.43 -16.61 5.84
CA ALA A 72 24.49 -15.95 4.54
C ALA A 72 24.23 -14.44 4.65
N THR A 73 24.85 -13.67 3.75
CA THR A 73 24.65 -12.22 3.67
C THR A 73 23.58 -11.90 2.64
N TYR A 74 22.61 -11.11 3.03
CA TYR A 74 21.51 -10.67 2.18
C TYR A 74 21.46 -9.16 2.07
N THR A 75 20.92 -8.66 0.97
CA THR A 75 20.61 -7.25 0.76
C THR A 75 19.14 -7.07 0.44
N ALA A 76 18.55 -6.01 0.98
CA ALA A 76 17.15 -5.67 0.71
C ALA A 76 16.94 -4.16 0.65
N TYR A 77 16.02 -3.74 -0.21
CA TYR A 77 15.64 -2.34 -0.38
C TYR A 77 14.59 -1.94 0.66
N SER A 78 14.77 -0.78 1.27
CA SER A 78 13.71 -0.18 2.07
C SER A 78 12.51 0.19 1.20
N ARG A 79 11.32 -0.05 1.71
CA ARG A 79 10.07 0.35 1.06
C ARG A 79 9.47 1.61 1.66
N SER A 80 9.68 1.82 2.94
CA SER A 80 9.04 2.90 3.69
C SER A 80 9.95 4.07 3.96
N LYS A 81 11.25 3.83 4.17
CA LYS A 81 12.19 4.86 4.60
C LYS A 81 12.75 5.64 3.44
N LYS A 82 12.73 6.96 3.58
CA LYS A 82 13.26 7.91 2.61
C LYS A 82 13.94 9.05 3.36
N TYR A 83 15.15 9.37 2.95
CA TYR A 83 15.96 10.43 3.55
C TYR A 83 16.30 11.51 2.53
N GLU A 84 16.66 12.67 3.03
CA GLU A 84 17.05 13.80 2.19
C GLU A 84 18.54 13.78 1.82
N ASN A 85 19.34 12.97 2.54
CA ASN A 85 20.78 12.85 2.38
C ASN A 85 21.27 11.42 2.69
N GLU A 86 22.58 11.21 2.55
CA GLU A 86 23.26 9.92 2.81
C GLU A 86 23.93 9.84 4.19
N ASP A 87 23.63 10.75 5.10
CA ASP A 87 24.35 10.87 6.40
C ASP A 87 24.19 9.63 7.29
N ARG A 88 23.18 8.80 7.02
CA ARG A 88 22.91 7.57 7.76
C ARG A 88 23.61 6.32 7.21
N LEU A 89 24.55 6.49 6.32
CA LEU A 89 25.32 5.36 5.80
C LEU A 89 26.07 4.64 6.94
N GLY A 90 25.91 3.31 7.02
CA GLY A 90 26.50 2.48 8.05
C GLY A 90 25.71 2.40 9.36
N GLU A 91 24.62 3.15 9.53
CA GLU A 91 23.73 3.01 10.68
C GLU A 91 23.08 1.62 10.72
N ILE A 92 22.89 1.13 11.95
CA ILE A 92 22.23 -0.15 12.19
C ILE A 92 20.76 0.11 12.47
N GLU A 93 19.92 -0.55 11.70
CA GLU A 93 18.48 -0.52 11.88
C GLU A 93 17.91 -1.92 12.10
N ARG A 94 16.84 -1.98 12.86
CA ARG A 94 16.17 -3.23 13.17
C ARG A 94 15.05 -3.51 12.19
N ILE A 95 15.16 -4.64 11.49
CA ILE A 95 14.21 -5.08 10.48
C ILE A 95 13.66 -6.46 10.83
N TYR A 96 12.56 -6.84 10.24
CA TYR A 96 11.98 -8.17 10.31
C TYR A 96 12.18 -8.89 8.99
N VAL A 97 12.65 -10.12 9.06
CA VAL A 97 12.98 -10.94 7.88
C VAL A 97 12.08 -12.18 7.84
N ASN A 98 11.65 -12.54 6.64
CA ASN A 98 10.94 -13.78 6.42
C ASN A 98 11.96 -14.96 6.42
N PRO A 99 11.86 -15.91 7.37
CA PRO A 99 12.81 -17.01 7.44
C PRO A 99 12.80 -17.94 6.23
N GLN A 100 11.70 -18.00 5.49
CA GLN A 100 11.58 -18.81 4.27
C GLN A 100 12.08 -18.09 3.00
N LYS A 101 12.03 -16.75 3.03
CA LYS A 101 12.50 -15.88 1.94
C LYS A 101 13.30 -14.73 2.53
N PRO A 102 14.60 -14.95 2.84
CA PRO A 102 15.41 -13.95 3.57
C PRO A 102 15.57 -12.58 2.88
N ASN A 103 15.32 -12.51 1.58
CA ASN A 103 15.30 -11.23 0.86
C ASN A 103 14.02 -10.41 1.11
N GLN A 104 13.00 -11.01 1.70
CA GLN A 104 11.75 -10.34 2.03
C GLN A 104 11.83 -9.79 3.44
N ILE A 105 11.77 -8.48 3.54
CA ILE A 105 11.82 -7.75 4.81
C ILE A 105 10.53 -6.99 5.08
N TYR A 106 10.32 -6.67 6.36
CA TYR A 106 9.31 -5.75 6.83
C TYR A 106 9.97 -4.77 7.81
N GLU A 107 9.71 -3.48 7.60
CA GLU A 107 10.20 -2.40 8.45
C GLU A 107 9.11 -2.01 9.45
N ASN A 108 9.49 -1.79 10.69
CA ASN A 108 8.52 -1.49 11.75
C ASN A 108 7.74 -0.19 11.52
N ASP A 109 8.32 0.73 10.74
CA ASP A 109 7.71 2.02 10.38
C ASP A 109 6.94 1.97 9.05
N GLU A 110 6.84 0.80 8.43
CA GLU A 110 5.97 0.64 7.28
C GLU A 110 4.53 0.94 7.73
N VAL A 111 4.04 2.08 7.30
CA VAL A 111 2.62 2.45 7.49
C VAL A 111 1.82 1.45 6.66
N GLY A 112 1.34 0.42 7.31
CA GLY A 112 0.34 -0.47 6.75
C GLY A 112 -0.81 0.38 6.21
N THR A 113 -1.50 -0.09 5.22
CA THR A 113 -2.68 0.60 4.66
C THR A 113 -3.56 1.02 5.82
N ASN A 114 -3.68 2.32 6.05
CA ASN A 114 -4.37 2.85 7.23
C ASN A 114 -5.82 2.38 7.16
N PRO A 115 -6.29 1.53 8.09
CA PRO A 115 -7.65 1.02 8.07
C PRO A 115 -8.70 2.13 8.09
N ILE A 116 -8.34 3.30 8.65
CA ILE A 116 -9.20 4.48 8.67
C ILE A 116 -9.47 4.99 7.25
N LEU A 117 -8.46 5.01 6.37
CA LEU A 117 -8.65 5.41 4.97
C LEU A 117 -9.60 4.47 4.23
N ILE A 118 -9.52 3.17 4.50
CA ILE A 118 -10.41 2.17 3.91
C ILE A 118 -11.84 2.40 4.38
N ILE A 119 -12.03 2.66 5.67
CA ILE A 119 -13.34 2.94 6.27
C ILE A 119 -13.93 4.21 5.68
N ILE A 120 -13.16 5.31 5.62
CA ILE A 120 -13.62 6.58 5.04
C ILE A 120 -14.02 6.38 3.58
N PHE A 121 -13.18 5.71 2.78
CA PHE A 121 -13.47 5.43 1.38
C PHE A 121 -14.75 4.58 1.22
N SER A 122 -14.94 3.57 2.07
CA SER A 122 -16.15 2.74 2.10
C SER A 122 -17.41 3.57 2.40
N ILE A 123 -17.34 4.49 3.37
CA ILE A 123 -18.45 5.38 3.73
C ILE A 123 -18.79 6.30 2.55
N VAL A 124 -17.80 6.92 1.91
CA VAL A 124 -18.00 7.79 0.75
C VAL A 124 -18.70 7.05 -0.38
N VAL A 125 -18.28 5.81 -0.66
CA VAL A 125 -18.90 4.98 -1.70
C VAL A 125 -20.35 4.65 -1.38
N VAL A 126 -20.66 4.29 -0.13
CA VAL A 126 -22.05 3.99 0.30
C VAL A 126 -22.91 5.24 0.17
N LEU A 127 -22.44 6.41 0.62
CA LEU A 127 -23.18 7.67 0.50
C LEU A 127 -23.44 8.05 -0.96
N PHE A 128 -22.47 7.83 -1.85
CA PHE A 128 -22.63 8.09 -3.28
C PHE A 128 -23.67 7.15 -3.91
N SER A 129 -23.66 5.88 -3.52
CA SER A 129 -24.62 4.88 -3.99
C SER A 129 -26.06 5.21 -3.56
N VAL A 130 -26.23 5.65 -2.31
CA VAL A 130 -27.56 6.04 -1.78
C VAL A 130 -28.09 7.29 -2.45
N SER A 131 -27.23 8.30 -2.70
CA SER A 131 -27.65 9.54 -3.37
C SER A 131 -28.06 9.31 -4.83
N THR A 132 -27.36 8.45 -5.56
CA THR A 132 -27.74 8.08 -6.92
C THR A 132 -29.05 7.30 -6.97
N PHE A 133 -29.29 6.41 -6.01
CA PHE A 133 -30.53 5.67 -5.89
C PHE A 133 -31.73 6.58 -5.53
N GLY A 134 -31.51 7.54 -4.64
CA GLY A 134 -32.51 8.54 -4.24
C GLY A 134 -32.99 9.41 -5.41
N ILE A 135 -32.04 9.88 -6.24
CA ILE A 135 -32.36 10.66 -7.44
C ILE A 135 -33.11 9.83 -8.45
N TRP A 136 -32.78 8.55 -8.59
CA TRP A 136 -33.48 7.64 -9.51
C TRP A 136 -34.91 7.35 -9.06
N SER A 137 -35.14 7.12 -7.77
CA SER A 137 -36.49 6.86 -7.23
C SER A 137 -37.42 8.08 -7.30
N SER A 138 -36.90 9.31 -7.17
CA SER A 138 -37.65 10.55 -7.27
C SER A 138 -38.06 10.92 -8.71
N SER A 139 -37.41 10.34 -9.71
CA SER A 139 -37.74 10.58 -11.14
C SER A 139 -38.79 9.62 -11.72
N ILE A 140 -39.28 8.68 -10.92
CA ILE A 140 -40.27 7.68 -11.34
C ILE A 140 -41.73 8.09 -10.98
N TRP A 141 -41.90 9.17 -10.19
CA TRP A 141 -43.25 9.67 -9.79
C TRP A 141 -43.64 10.96 -10.51
#